data_91083a7928909b930e9deb0723820b1c
#
_entry.id   91083a7928909b930e9deb0723820b1c
#
_cell.length_a   1.000
_cell.length_b   1.000
_cell.length_c   1.000
_cell.angle_alpha   90.00
_cell.angle_beta   90.00
_cell.angle_gamma   90.00
#
_symmetry.space_group_name_H-M   'P 1'
#
loop_
_entity.id
_entity.type
_entity.pdbx_description
1 polymer ?
#
loop_
_entity_poly.entity_id
_entity_poly.type
_entity_poly.pdbx_seq_one_letter_code
_entity_poly.pdbx_strand_id
1 'polypeptide(L)'
;MVVTTVATLVVAALALLGPLEHSLRSAGLNTLRNDLSNGTNSFSRMDPGLVLQVNSVDQSTHSKLYQEGLRARRMLLHDESTLAQRVGAAEVVLLGYADANGHHAKPIVIWPPDSDIAHDDRYTDVPDAVRKRKPLYSFGSIDGTTFARAALAFTTPSQPGVPPARWVLAVRKPLDEVNAAVHAIRTAFLYAALAGLGLTLMLAIPLSGKLVSRLRRLREAALQLARGEPAVALPLDRARDEVGDLSRTFALMQRQLQQQEEARRAFVATASHELRTPLASLDGMLELLDEDLESGEPDLEDARSLLARARAQSRRLARLASDLLDLSRIDAEVQLRSEPVELGELSRAVLAEFDLGTTEKGVHTTLEDGSGSVWALGDPGSVAQILRILLDNAVKVSPSGTEIRVDLLNGAGAGLRVHDCGPGVCAEERELIFERFHRGRTARGRAGFGLGLAIGRQLAERMGGELVLEDGGGPGATFTLRLPVASAPEADQVPVA
;
A
#
# COMPACT_ATOMS: atom_id res chain seq x y z
N MET A 1 -13.90 6.90 -0.66
CA MET A 1 -14.04 8.29 -1.15
C MET A 1 -15.50 8.76 -1.24
N VAL A 2 -16.38 8.17 -2.06
CA VAL A 2 -17.78 8.64 -2.20
C VAL A 2 -18.51 8.68 -0.87
N VAL A 3 -18.41 7.63 -0.06
CA VAL A 3 -19.05 7.55 1.27
C VAL A 3 -18.53 8.63 2.21
N THR A 4 -17.24 8.89 2.21
CA THR A 4 -16.63 9.94 3.03
C THR A 4 -17.06 11.33 2.59
N THR A 5 -17.13 11.59 1.28
CA THR A 5 -17.61 12.85 0.74
C THR A 5 -19.08 13.11 1.10
N VAL A 6 -19.93 12.11 0.92
CA VAL A 6 -21.35 12.21 1.31
C VAL A 6 -21.49 12.43 2.82
N ALA A 7 -20.80 11.66 3.64
CA ALA A 7 -20.84 11.81 5.10
C ALA A 7 -20.38 13.22 5.52
N THR A 8 -19.30 13.74 4.95
CA THR A 8 -18.80 15.08 5.25
C THR A 8 -19.83 16.15 4.85
N LEU A 9 -20.48 16.04 3.69
CA LEU A 9 -21.51 16.97 3.25
C LEU A 9 -22.74 16.95 4.16
N VAL A 10 -23.18 15.77 4.58
CA VAL A 10 -24.31 15.62 5.52
C VAL A 10 -23.96 16.23 6.87
N VAL A 11 -22.78 15.96 7.41
CA VAL A 11 -22.33 16.52 8.69
C VAL A 11 -22.21 18.03 8.59
N ALA A 12 -21.66 18.57 7.51
CA ALA A 12 -21.54 20.00 7.28
C ALA A 12 -22.92 20.66 7.17
N ALA A 13 -23.88 20.02 6.49
CA ALA A 13 -25.26 20.51 6.39
C ALA A 13 -25.92 20.59 7.77
N LEU A 14 -25.84 19.53 8.55
CA LEU A 14 -26.42 19.47 9.91
C LEU A 14 -25.76 20.47 10.86
N ALA A 15 -24.45 20.63 10.77
CA ALA A 15 -23.69 21.53 11.65
C ALA A 15 -23.91 23.03 11.32
N LEU A 16 -24.18 23.37 10.08
CA LEU A 16 -24.29 24.78 9.64
C LEU A 16 -25.74 25.26 9.55
N LEU A 17 -26.64 24.44 9.00
CA LEU A 17 -28.02 24.90 8.73
C LEU A 17 -28.85 25.11 9.98
N GLY A 18 -28.73 24.23 10.99
CA GLY A 18 -29.48 24.34 12.24
C GLY A 18 -29.13 25.60 13.06
N PRO A 19 -27.85 25.82 13.39
CA PRO A 19 -27.43 27.03 14.10
C PRO A 19 -27.73 28.33 13.32
N LEU A 20 -27.59 28.32 11.99
CA LEU A 20 -27.88 29.46 11.14
C LEU A 20 -29.37 29.87 11.19
N GLU A 21 -30.26 28.86 11.06
CA GLU A 21 -31.71 29.09 11.16
C GLU A 21 -32.10 29.65 12.53
N HIS A 22 -31.55 29.10 13.59
CA HIS A 22 -31.77 29.57 14.96
C HIS A 22 -31.23 31.00 15.15
N SER A 23 -30.07 31.32 14.63
CA SER A 23 -29.46 32.65 14.70
C SER A 23 -30.29 33.71 13.95
N LEU A 24 -30.75 33.36 12.74
CA LEU A 24 -31.58 34.29 11.93
C LEU A 24 -32.92 34.55 12.60
N ARG A 25 -33.59 33.53 13.14
CA ARG A 25 -34.84 33.70 13.89
C ARG A 25 -34.63 34.54 15.15
N SER A 26 -33.56 34.29 15.91
CA SER A 26 -33.22 35.07 17.11
C SER A 26 -32.92 36.52 16.79
N ALA A 27 -32.26 36.81 15.67
CA ALA A 27 -32.03 38.15 15.20
C ALA A 27 -33.34 38.88 14.91
N GLY A 28 -34.30 38.19 14.25
CA GLY A 28 -35.64 38.75 14.01
C GLY A 28 -36.39 39.11 15.29
N LEU A 29 -36.31 38.26 16.32
CA LEU A 29 -36.92 38.50 17.63
C LEU A 29 -36.25 39.67 18.36
N ASN A 30 -34.92 39.77 18.30
CA ASN A 30 -34.18 40.88 18.91
C ASN A 30 -34.50 42.22 18.22
N THR A 31 -34.66 42.22 16.90
CA THR A 31 -35.09 43.38 16.15
C THR A 31 -36.49 43.86 16.62
N LEU A 32 -37.46 42.92 16.70
CA LEU A 32 -38.77 43.21 17.20
C LEU A 32 -38.73 43.79 18.65
N ARG A 33 -37.90 43.23 19.51
CA ARG A 33 -37.70 43.71 20.88
C ARG A 33 -37.17 45.15 20.93
N ASN A 34 -36.18 45.45 20.10
CA ASN A 34 -35.57 46.80 20.04
C ASN A 34 -36.55 47.84 19.48
N ASP A 35 -37.27 47.48 18.41
CA ASP A 35 -38.25 48.34 17.78
C ASP A 35 -39.40 48.70 18.75
N LEU A 36 -39.84 47.73 19.53
CA LEU A 36 -40.89 47.92 20.53
C LEU A 36 -40.42 48.71 21.74
N SER A 37 -39.19 48.54 22.20
CA SER A 37 -38.66 49.27 23.36
C SER A 37 -38.71 50.79 23.20
N ASN A 38 -38.56 51.26 21.96
CA ASN A 38 -38.54 52.69 21.62
C ASN A 38 -39.92 53.24 21.14
N GLY A 39 -40.89 52.36 20.84
CA GLY A 39 -42.17 52.75 20.21
C GLY A 39 -43.41 52.65 21.08
N THR A 40 -43.32 52.12 22.30
CA THR A 40 -44.48 51.79 23.10
C THR A 40 -44.86 52.85 24.18
N ASN A 41 -44.10 53.94 24.30
CA ASN A 41 -44.32 54.98 25.31
C ASN A 41 -45.66 55.75 25.15
N SER A 42 -46.20 55.89 23.94
CA SER A 42 -47.50 56.49 23.68
C SER A 42 -48.61 55.59 24.25
N PHE A 43 -48.51 54.28 24.06
CA PHE A 43 -49.54 53.35 24.56
C PHE A 43 -49.62 53.29 26.09
N SER A 44 -48.54 53.56 26.82
CA SER A 44 -48.54 53.57 28.28
C SER A 44 -49.34 54.69 28.88
N ARG A 45 -49.62 55.77 28.11
CA ARG A 45 -50.39 56.96 28.55
C ARG A 45 -51.86 56.96 28.12
N MET A 46 -52.25 55.95 27.34
CA MET A 46 -53.59 55.83 26.80
C MET A 46 -54.55 55.17 27.81
N ASP A 47 -55.81 55.62 27.82
CA ASP A 47 -56.91 54.94 28.55
C ASP A 47 -57.76 54.16 27.54
N PRO A 48 -57.54 52.76 27.45
CA PRO A 48 -58.31 51.95 26.55
C PRO A 48 -59.82 51.88 26.85
N GLY A 49 -60.20 52.22 28.07
CA GLY A 49 -61.61 52.26 28.48
C GLY A 49 -62.43 53.29 27.70
N LEU A 50 -61.81 54.45 27.33
CA LEU A 50 -62.42 55.47 26.47
C LEU A 50 -62.71 54.96 25.06
N VAL A 51 -61.87 54.05 24.54
CA VAL A 51 -62.02 53.45 23.20
C VAL A 51 -63.21 52.46 23.21
N LEU A 52 -63.31 51.63 24.23
CA LEU A 52 -64.43 50.67 24.41
C LEU A 52 -65.79 51.43 24.50
N GLN A 53 -65.82 52.56 25.22
CA GLN A 53 -67.02 53.37 25.34
C GLN A 53 -67.51 53.85 23.99
N VAL A 54 -66.61 54.24 23.09
CA VAL A 54 -67.02 54.75 21.76
C VAL A 54 -67.59 53.61 20.91
N ASN A 55 -67.13 52.38 21.07
CA ASN A 55 -67.64 51.27 20.33
C ASN A 55 -69.02 50.75 20.83
N SER A 56 -69.43 51.14 22.05
CA SER A 56 -70.67 50.74 22.71
C SER A 56 -71.76 51.78 22.73
N VAL A 57 -71.48 53.03 22.39
CA VAL A 57 -72.46 54.16 22.45
C VAL A 57 -73.07 54.47 21.08
N ASP A 58 -74.39 54.56 21.06
CA ASP A 58 -75.14 54.98 19.87
C ASP A 58 -74.69 56.39 19.34
N GLN A 59 -74.51 56.49 18.06
CA GLN A 59 -73.95 57.66 17.40
C GLN A 59 -74.82 58.98 17.57
N SER A 60 -76.00 58.86 18.14
CA SER A 60 -76.95 59.96 18.35
C SER A 60 -76.60 60.88 19.56
N THR A 61 -75.65 60.49 20.41
CA THR A 61 -75.32 61.27 21.62
C THR A 61 -74.05 62.13 21.42
N HIS A 62 -74.21 63.38 21.27
CA HIS A 62 -73.18 64.45 21.27
C HIS A 62 -72.57 64.67 22.67
N SER A 63 -72.33 63.65 23.46
CA SER A 63 -71.80 63.79 24.81
C SER A 63 -70.29 64.14 24.76
N LYS A 64 -69.80 64.88 25.75
CA LYS A 64 -68.38 65.17 25.92
C LYS A 64 -67.54 63.92 25.92
N LEU A 65 -68.02 62.84 26.54
CA LEU A 65 -67.39 61.53 26.58
C LEU A 65 -67.23 60.90 25.19
N TYR A 66 -68.26 61.05 24.33
CA TYR A 66 -68.20 60.58 22.94
C TYR A 66 -67.10 61.26 22.14
N GLN A 67 -66.95 62.58 22.31
CA GLN A 67 -65.90 63.37 21.62
C GLN A 67 -64.52 63.03 22.14
N GLU A 68 -64.36 62.76 23.44
CA GLU A 68 -63.09 62.26 24.04
C GLU A 68 -62.71 60.87 23.52
N GLY A 69 -63.69 60.00 23.42
CA GLY A 69 -63.47 58.63 22.87
C GLY A 69 -63.08 58.65 21.38
N LEU A 70 -63.71 59.55 20.56
CA LEU A 70 -63.30 59.71 19.16
C LEU A 70 -61.90 60.29 19.01
N ARG A 71 -61.46 61.14 19.93
CA ARG A 71 -60.07 61.60 19.97
C ARG A 71 -59.10 60.43 20.34
N ALA A 72 -59.45 59.70 21.36
CA ALA A 72 -58.66 58.56 21.78
C ALA A 72 -58.53 57.48 20.67
N ARG A 73 -59.64 57.23 19.92
CA ARG A 73 -59.60 56.32 18.75
C ARG A 73 -58.72 56.81 17.65
N ARG A 74 -58.71 58.10 17.31
CA ARG A 74 -57.83 58.68 16.29
C ARG A 74 -56.35 58.61 16.72
N MET A 75 -56.06 58.85 17.99
CA MET A 75 -54.72 58.76 18.52
C MET A 75 -54.25 57.25 18.45
N LEU A 76 -55.11 56.35 18.81
CA LEU A 76 -54.81 54.92 18.75
C LEU A 76 -54.50 54.46 17.33
N LEU A 77 -55.32 54.87 16.35
CA LEU A 77 -55.09 54.58 14.93
C LEU A 77 -53.74 55.11 14.45
N HIS A 78 -53.38 56.34 14.86
CA HIS A 78 -52.12 56.97 14.49
C HIS A 78 -50.92 56.18 15.14
N ASP A 79 -51.03 55.90 16.42
CA ASP A 79 -49.97 55.21 17.17
C ASP A 79 -49.79 53.76 16.71
N GLU A 80 -50.91 53.09 16.40
CA GLU A 80 -50.87 51.71 15.81
C GLU A 80 -50.18 51.72 14.44
N SER A 81 -50.60 52.60 13.53
CA SER A 81 -50.04 52.69 12.21
C SER A 81 -48.55 53.06 12.24
N THR A 82 -48.18 53.94 13.14
CA THR A 82 -46.77 54.37 13.33
C THR A 82 -45.94 53.21 13.88
N LEU A 83 -46.48 52.45 14.84
CA LEU A 83 -45.83 51.27 15.41
C LEU A 83 -45.72 50.16 14.38
N ALA A 84 -46.81 49.86 13.64
CA ALA A 84 -46.81 48.84 12.59
C ALA A 84 -45.78 49.12 11.49
N GLN A 85 -45.65 50.40 11.04
CA GLN A 85 -44.62 50.80 10.09
C GLN A 85 -43.23 50.63 10.67
N ARG A 86 -42.97 51.02 11.92
CA ARG A 86 -41.66 50.93 12.57
C ARG A 86 -41.23 49.47 12.75
N VAL A 87 -42.15 48.58 13.15
CA VAL A 87 -41.90 47.17 13.37
C VAL A 87 -41.85 46.37 12.06
N GLY A 88 -42.29 46.97 10.95
CA GLY A 88 -42.30 46.35 9.62
C GLY A 88 -43.49 45.44 9.40
N ALA A 89 -44.65 46.04 9.05
CA ALA A 89 -45.88 45.33 8.69
C ALA A 89 -46.37 44.29 9.73
N ALA A 90 -46.11 44.55 11.02
CA ALA A 90 -46.60 43.69 12.10
C ALA A 90 -48.10 43.93 12.34
N GLU A 91 -48.79 42.91 12.66
CA GLU A 91 -50.12 42.99 13.22
C GLU A 91 -50.01 43.48 14.66
N VAL A 92 -50.73 44.58 14.98
CA VAL A 92 -50.76 45.19 16.32
C VAL A 92 -52.16 45.11 16.86
N VAL A 93 -52.32 44.50 18.01
CA VAL A 93 -53.62 44.30 18.63
C VAL A 93 -53.59 44.75 20.07
N LEU A 94 -54.62 45.48 20.50
CA LEU A 94 -54.81 45.90 21.85
C LEU A 94 -55.90 45.06 22.53
N LEU A 95 -55.51 44.36 23.59
CA LEU A 95 -56.39 43.46 24.36
C LEU A 95 -56.60 43.98 25.75
N GLY A 96 -57.86 44.01 26.23
CA GLY A 96 -58.20 44.35 27.59
C GLY A 96 -58.58 43.13 28.42
N TYR A 97 -58.26 43.15 29.72
CA TYR A 97 -58.67 42.16 30.69
C TYR A 97 -59.64 42.76 31.71
N ALA A 98 -60.84 42.21 31.80
CA ALA A 98 -61.87 42.67 32.71
C ALA A 98 -61.58 42.34 34.19
N ASP A 99 -60.67 41.38 34.47
CA ASP A 99 -60.29 41.03 35.83
C ASP A 99 -58.89 41.53 36.19
N ALA A 100 -58.79 42.22 37.32
CA ALA A 100 -57.51 42.77 37.81
C ALA A 100 -56.44 41.66 38.12
N ASN A 101 -56.83 40.43 38.30
CA ASN A 101 -55.93 39.32 38.66
C ASN A 101 -55.53 38.41 37.49
N GLY A 102 -56.17 38.57 36.33
CA GLY A 102 -55.81 37.82 35.12
C GLY A 102 -56.14 36.30 35.17
N HIS A 103 -56.91 35.89 36.19
CA HIS A 103 -57.38 34.52 36.31
C HIS A 103 -58.72 34.37 35.54
N HIS A 104 -58.66 33.53 34.45
CA HIS A 104 -59.83 33.06 33.69
C HIS A 104 -60.66 34.08 32.88
N ALA A 105 -60.27 35.37 32.80
CA ALA A 105 -60.94 36.29 31.90
C ALA A 105 -60.44 36.10 30.46
N LYS A 106 -61.34 35.83 29.52
CA LYS A 106 -61.00 35.91 28.08
C LYS A 106 -60.60 37.33 27.76
N PRO A 107 -59.52 37.56 27.02
CA PRO A 107 -59.15 38.89 26.60
C PRO A 107 -60.23 39.46 25.68
N ILE A 108 -60.61 40.72 25.93
CA ILE A 108 -61.54 41.48 25.10
C ILE A 108 -60.68 42.25 24.10
N VAL A 109 -60.95 42.10 22.79
CA VAL A 109 -60.31 42.93 21.78
C VAL A 109 -60.77 44.38 21.90
N ILE A 110 -59.83 45.25 22.20
CA ILE A 110 -60.08 46.70 22.26
C ILE A 110 -59.92 47.29 20.89
N TRP A 111 -58.90 46.89 20.21
CA TRP A 111 -58.55 47.42 18.91
C TRP A 111 -57.64 46.47 18.10
N PRO A 112 -57.83 46.32 16.78
CA PRO A 112 -58.97 46.74 15.98
C PRO A 112 -60.22 45.95 16.28
N PRO A 113 -61.43 46.49 16.20
CA PRO A 113 -62.66 45.84 16.64
C PRO A 113 -63.02 44.60 15.81
N ASP A 114 -62.62 44.53 14.58
CA ASP A 114 -62.86 43.45 13.63
C ASP A 114 -61.79 42.31 13.69
N SER A 115 -60.88 42.39 14.61
CA SER A 115 -59.85 41.40 14.80
C SER A 115 -60.43 40.15 15.48
N ASP A 116 -60.42 39.02 14.79
CA ASP A 116 -60.97 37.73 15.24
C ASP A 116 -60.05 36.99 16.21
N ILE A 117 -59.50 37.71 17.16
CA ILE A 117 -58.46 37.23 18.08
C ILE A 117 -59.01 36.35 19.18
N ALA A 118 -60.29 36.42 19.52
CA ALA A 118 -60.90 35.76 20.65
C ALA A 118 -60.93 34.21 20.54
N HIS A 119 -60.75 33.67 19.32
CA HIS A 119 -60.82 32.26 19.02
C HIS A 119 -59.48 31.63 18.63
N ASP A 120 -58.43 32.43 18.62
CA ASP A 120 -57.18 32.01 18.05
C ASP A 120 -56.12 31.73 19.12
N ASP A 121 -55.58 30.51 19.13
CA ASP A 121 -54.47 30.05 19.98
C ASP A 121 -53.17 30.88 19.79
N ARG A 122 -53.24 31.90 18.94
CA ARG A 122 -52.16 32.76 18.49
C ARG A 122 -51.62 33.69 19.57
N TYR A 123 -52.34 33.87 20.68
CA TYR A 123 -51.96 34.82 21.73
C TYR A 123 -51.77 34.12 23.10
N THR A 124 -51.28 32.91 23.10
CA THR A 124 -51.00 32.16 24.31
C THR A 124 -50.05 32.84 25.27
N ASP A 125 -49.21 33.75 24.79
CA ASP A 125 -48.28 34.53 25.62
C ASP A 125 -48.93 35.72 26.35
N VAL A 126 -50.12 36.10 25.94
CA VAL A 126 -50.81 37.27 26.49
C VAL A 126 -51.23 37.09 27.97
N PRO A 127 -51.82 35.95 28.36
CA PRO A 127 -52.11 35.68 29.77
C PRO A 127 -50.86 35.67 30.66
N ASP A 128 -49.79 35.14 30.15
CA ASP A 128 -48.52 35.07 30.84
C ASP A 128 -47.87 36.43 31.01
N ALA A 129 -47.97 37.31 30.01
CA ALA A 129 -47.45 38.67 30.08
C ALA A 129 -48.21 39.48 31.17
N VAL A 130 -49.54 39.32 31.26
CA VAL A 130 -50.36 39.93 32.32
C VAL A 130 -49.97 39.39 33.70
N ARG A 131 -49.81 38.10 33.83
CA ARG A 131 -49.49 37.45 35.11
C ARG A 131 -48.09 37.84 35.59
N LYS A 132 -47.10 37.80 34.70
CA LYS A 132 -45.69 38.07 35.03
C LYS A 132 -45.35 39.54 35.07
N ARG A 133 -46.22 40.43 34.57
CA ARG A 133 -46.00 41.90 34.45
C ARG A 133 -44.69 42.25 33.74
N LYS A 134 -44.30 41.44 32.78
CA LYS A 134 -43.08 41.62 31.99
C LYS A 134 -43.37 41.43 30.51
N PRO A 135 -42.68 42.15 29.65
CA PRO A 135 -42.75 41.90 28.20
C PRO A 135 -42.35 40.44 27.93
N LEU A 136 -43.15 39.72 27.17
CA LEU A 136 -42.84 38.38 26.69
C LEU A 136 -42.59 38.43 25.18
N TYR A 137 -41.54 37.76 24.75
CA TYR A 137 -41.15 37.59 23.34
C TYR A 137 -41.09 36.13 23.03
N SER A 138 -41.73 35.70 21.95
CA SER A 138 -41.73 34.29 21.54
C SER A 138 -41.85 34.15 20.02
N PHE A 139 -41.73 32.91 19.55
CA PHE A 139 -42.06 32.55 18.18
C PHE A 139 -43.41 31.86 18.12
N GLY A 140 -44.12 32.07 17.03
CA GLY A 140 -45.36 31.36 16.74
C GLY A 140 -45.43 31.03 15.26
N SER A 141 -46.27 30.06 14.90
CA SER A 141 -46.57 29.74 13.52
C SER A 141 -48.07 29.75 13.30
N ILE A 142 -48.51 30.37 12.21
CA ILE A 142 -49.92 30.48 11.83
C ILE A 142 -49.97 30.17 10.34
N ASP A 143 -50.76 29.17 9.94
CA ASP A 143 -50.92 28.76 8.54
C ASP A 143 -49.58 28.52 7.83
N GLY A 144 -48.57 27.98 8.53
CA GLY A 144 -47.24 27.72 8.00
C GLY A 144 -46.31 28.96 8.02
N THR A 145 -46.79 30.16 8.29
CA THR A 145 -45.98 31.39 8.42
C THR A 145 -45.44 31.54 9.82
N THR A 146 -44.15 31.72 9.97
CA THR A 146 -43.49 31.91 11.28
C THR A 146 -43.49 33.37 11.65
N PHE A 147 -43.90 33.72 12.86
CA PHE A 147 -43.94 35.06 13.39
C PHE A 147 -43.05 35.21 14.61
N ALA A 148 -42.42 36.37 14.75
CA ALA A 148 -41.93 36.88 16.02
C ALA A 148 -43.08 37.53 16.75
N ARG A 149 -43.35 37.16 17.97
CA ARG A 149 -44.47 37.68 18.80
C ARG A 149 -43.95 38.41 20.01
N ALA A 150 -44.67 39.48 20.36
CA ALA A 150 -44.44 40.22 21.58
C ALA A 150 -45.76 40.49 22.29
N ALA A 151 -45.82 40.33 23.60
CA ALA A 151 -46.93 40.72 24.45
C ALA A 151 -46.42 41.64 25.54
N LEU A 152 -46.89 42.88 25.52
CA LEU A 152 -46.51 43.94 26.46
C LEU A 152 -47.71 44.33 27.32
N ALA A 153 -47.61 44.05 28.63
CA ALA A 153 -48.66 44.38 29.58
C ALA A 153 -48.50 45.78 30.15
N PHE A 154 -49.60 46.52 30.13
CA PHE A 154 -49.71 47.86 30.68
C PHE A 154 -50.80 47.93 31.76
N THR A 155 -50.67 48.90 32.66
CA THR A 155 -51.66 49.15 33.69
C THR A 155 -52.03 50.62 33.64
N THR A 156 -53.33 50.93 33.60
CA THR A 156 -53.77 52.36 33.69
C THR A 156 -53.44 52.93 35.07
N PRO A 157 -53.09 54.24 35.13
CA PRO A 157 -52.93 54.90 36.41
C PRO A 157 -54.20 54.77 37.25
N SER A 158 -54.08 54.50 38.54
CA SER A 158 -55.21 54.44 39.45
C SER A 158 -55.86 55.82 39.58
N GLN A 159 -57.17 55.89 39.26
CA GLN A 159 -57.99 57.03 39.54
C GLN A 159 -58.88 56.81 40.75
N PRO A 160 -59.20 57.85 41.56
CA PRO A 160 -60.02 57.65 42.72
C PRO A 160 -61.41 57.09 42.34
N GLY A 161 -61.75 55.91 42.85
CA GLY A 161 -62.99 55.21 42.59
C GLY A 161 -63.04 54.32 41.33
N VAL A 162 -61.99 54.17 40.58
CA VAL A 162 -61.92 53.28 39.41
C VAL A 162 -60.78 52.22 39.62
N PRO A 163 -61.04 50.94 39.56
CA PRO A 163 -59.98 49.97 39.66
C PRO A 163 -59.04 50.08 38.47
N PRO A 164 -57.73 49.87 38.64
CA PRO A 164 -56.77 49.93 37.55
C PRO A 164 -57.07 48.85 36.51
N ALA A 165 -57.35 49.27 35.26
CA ALA A 165 -57.54 48.36 34.13
C ALA A 165 -56.21 47.87 33.63
N ARG A 166 -56.15 46.58 33.30
CA ARG A 166 -54.97 45.92 32.64
C ARG A 166 -55.27 45.69 31.19
N TRP A 167 -54.31 45.98 30.38
CA TRP A 167 -54.39 45.73 28.96
C TRP A 167 -53.02 45.29 28.42
N VAL A 168 -53.04 44.66 27.26
CA VAL A 168 -51.86 44.08 26.63
C VAL A 168 -51.78 44.53 25.17
N LEU A 169 -50.66 45.06 24.76
CA LEU A 169 -50.33 45.27 23.38
C LEU A 169 -49.68 44.00 22.85
N ALA A 170 -50.37 43.34 21.94
CA ALA A 170 -49.85 42.14 21.25
C ALA A 170 -49.40 42.53 19.85
N VAL A 171 -48.16 42.20 19.52
CA VAL A 171 -47.53 42.56 18.24
C VAL A 171 -47.00 41.30 17.60
N ARG A 172 -47.25 41.14 16.31
CA ARG A 172 -46.72 40.07 15.48
C ARG A 172 -46.00 40.63 14.25
N LYS A 173 -44.79 40.14 14.02
CA LYS A 173 -43.96 40.44 12.86
C LYS A 173 -43.75 39.16 12.07
N PRO A 174 -44.13 39.09 10.78
CA PRO A 174 -43.84 37.97 9.94
C PRO A 174 -42.34 37.84 9.71
N LEU A 175 -41.84 36.60 9.67
CA LEU A 175 -40.44 36.28 9.42
C LEU A 175 -40.26 35.72 7.99
N ASP A 176 -41.07 36.14 7.04
CA ASP A 176 -41.06 35.58 5.67
C ASP A 176 -39.72 35.81 4.96
N GLU A 177 -39.08 36.97 5.16
CA GLU A 177 -37.74 37.25 4.64
C GLU A 177 -36.69 36.28 5.20
N VAL A 178 -36.81 35.92 6.49
CA VAL A 178 -35.93 34.96 7.14
C VAL A 178 -36.15 33.56 6.57
N ASN A 179 -37.41 33.16 6.39
CA ASN A 179 -37.76 31.89 5.80
C ASN A 179 -37.29 31.78 4.34
N ALA A 180 -37.45 32.85 3.54
CA ALA A 180 -36.97 32.93 2.17
C ALA A 180 -35.42 32.79 2.10
N ALA A 181 -34.72 33.50 2.99
CA ALA A 181 -33.26 33.42 3.09
C ALA A 181 -32.79 31.99 3.47
N VAL A 182 -33.44 31.36 4.46
CA VAL A 182 -33.15 29.99 4.86
C VAL A 182 -33.39 29.02 3.70
N HIS A 183 -34.49 29.16 2.97
CA HIS A 183 -34.79 28.37 1.78
C HIS A 183 -33.74 28.56 0.69
N ALA A 184 -33.33 29.78 0.40
CA ALA A 184 -32.29 30.07 -0.60
C ALA A 184 -30.95 29.44 -0.22
N ILE A 185 -30.57 29.51 1.04
CA ILE A 185 -29.34 28.88 1.55
C ILE A 185 -29.41 27.36 1.46
N ARG A 186 -30.53 26.73 1.85
CA ARG A 186 -30.72 25.27 1.75
C ARG A 186 -30.65 24.80 0.32
N THR A 187 -31.28 25.48 -0.61
CA THR A 187 -31.25 25.13 -2.04
C THR A 187 -29.87 25.31 -2.66
N ALA A 188 -29.18 26.40 -2.36
CA ALA A 188 -27.81 26.64 -2.79
C ALA A 188 -26.86 25.55 -2.27
N PHE A 189 -27.00 25.15 -1.00
CA PHE A 189 -26.21 24.09 -0.40
C PHE A 189 -26.49 22.74 -1.07
N LEU A 190 -27.74 22.42 -1.37
CA LEU A 190 -28.11 21.19 -2.06
C LEU A 190 -27.47 21.12 -3.47
N TYR A 191 -27.55 22.21 -4.24
CA TYR A 191 -26.91 22.27 -5.57
C TYR A 191 -25.38 22.14 -5.48
N ALA A 192 -24.73 22.79 -4.52
CA ALA A 192 -23.31 22.67 -4.28
C ALA A 192 -22.91 21.22 -3.90
N ALA A 193 -23.71 20.58 -3.07
CA ALA A 193 -23.50 19.19 -2.67
C ALA A 193 -23.64 18.21 -3.85
N LEU A 194 -24.67 18.38 -4.67
CA LEU A 194 -24.88 17.57 -5.89
C LEU A 194 -23.76 17.77 -6.92
N ALA A 195 -23.34 19.03 -7.14
CA ALA A 195 -22.23 19.34 -8.03
C ALA A 195 -20.90 18.73 -7.54
N GLY A 196 -20.60 18.84 -6.25
CA GLY A 196 -19.43 18.22 -5.62
C GLY A 196 -19.43 16.70 -5.71
N LEU A 197 -20.57 16.07 -5.49
CA LEU A 197 -20.75 14.62 -5.65
C LEU A 197 -20.55 14.20 -7.11
N GLY A 198 -21.16 14.92 -8.04
CA GLY A 198 -21.02 14.68 -9.49
C GLY A 198 -19.56 14.75 -9.95
N LEU A 199 -18.84 15.80 -9.52
CA LEU A 199 -17.42 15.97 -9.82
C LEU A 199 -16.58 14.84 -9.22
N THR A 200 -16.87 14.44 -7.98
CA THR A 200 -16.17 13.34 -7.32
C THR A 200 -16.35 12.04 -8.08
N LEU A 201 -17.57 11.72 -8.51
CA LEU A 201 -17.86 10.51 -9.29
C LEU A 201 -17.20 10.57 -10.68
N MET A 202 -17.26 11.71 -11.33
CA MET A 202 -16.65 11.93 -12.64
C MET A 202 -15.14 11.69 -12.64
N LEU A 203 -14.44 12.05 -11.58
CA LEU A 203 -13.01 11.83 -11.43
C LEU A 203 -12.68 10.43 -10.88
N ALA A 204 -13.45 9.91 -9.93
CA ALA A 204 -13.15 8.65 -9.25
C ALA A 204 -13.34 7.42 -10.16
N ILE A 205 -14.37 7.41 -11.01
CA ILE A 205 -14.69 6.27 -11.87
C ILE A 205 -13.55 5.97 -12.86
N PRO A 206 -13.06 6.91 -13.68
CA PRO A 206 -12.00 6.63 -14.64
C PRO A 206 -10.66 6.33 -13.96
N LEU A 207 -10.36 7.00 -12.84
CA LEU A 207 -9.13 6.76 -12.09
C LEU A 207 -9.11 5.34 -11.48
N SER A 208 -10.20 4.93 -10.85
CA SER A 208 -10.38 3.58 -10.31
C SER A 208 -10.34 2.52 -11.43
N GLY A 209 -10.99 2.78 -12.56
CA GLY A 209 -10.98 1.87 -13.70
C GLY A 209 -9.58 1.62 -14.27
N LYS A 210 -8.75 2.66 -14.39
CA LYS A 210 -7.35 2.54 -14.80
C LYS A 210 -6.54 1.69 -13.81
N LEU A 211 -6.67 1.93 -12.52
CA LEU A 211 -5.95 1.19 -11.48
C LEU A 211 -6.35 -0.29 -11.48
N VAL A 212 -7.66 -0.58 -11.50
CA VAL A 212 -8.19 -1.95 -11.51
C VAL A 212 -7.75 -2.69 -12.77
N SER A 213 -7.74 -2.05 -13.93
CA SER A 213 -7.31 -2.68 -15.19
C SER A 213 -5.81 -3.03 -15.16
N ARG A 214 -4.96 -2.19 -14.57
CA ARG A 214 -3.52 -2.46 -14.40
C ARG A 214 -3.28 -3.65 -13.47
N LEU A 215 -3.96 -3.69 -12.31
CA LEU A 215 -3.88 -4.82 -11.37
C LEU A 215 -4.40 -6.13 -11.97
N ARG A 216 -5.48 -6.06 -12.77
CA ARG A 216 -6.02 -7.24 -13.45
C ARG A 216 -5.02 -7.83 -14.44
N ARG A 217 -4.35 -7.00 -15.24
CA ARG A 217 -3.29 -7.45 -16.16
C ARG A 217 -2.13 -8.12 -15.44
N LEU A 218 -1.69 -7.52 -14.32
CA LEU A 218 -0.62 -8.10 -13.50
C LEU A 218 -1.02 -9.46 -12.93
N ARG A 219 -2.25 -9.59 -12.43
CA ARG A 219 -2.82 -10.84 -11.95
C ARG A 219 -2.89 -11.90 -13.06
N GLU A 220 -3.36 -11.55 -14.24
CA GLU A 220 -3.45 -12.46 -15.38
C GLU A 220 -2.07 -12.99 -15.78
N ALA A 221 -1.06 -12.11 -15.87
CA ALA A 221 0.32 -12.50 -16.14
C ALA A 221 0.91 -13.41 -15.06
N ALA A 222 0.63 -13.13 -13.79
CA ALA A 222 1.07 -13.98 -12.69
C ALA A 222 0.42 -15.37 -12.74
N LEU A 223 -0.86 -15.46 -13.09
CA LEU A 223 -1.56 -16.74 -13.24
C LEU A 223 -1.06 -17.54 -14.44
N GLN A 224 -0.74 -16.89 -15.57
CA GLN A 224 -0.14 -17.56 -16.73
C GLN A 224 1.24 -18.13 -16.40
N LEU A 225 2.07 -17.34 -15.71
CA LEU A 225 3.39 -17.79 -15.24
C LEU A 225 3.26 -19.00 -14.30
N ALA A 226 2.30 -18.98 -13.36
CA ALA A 226 2.06 -20.09 -12.44
C ALA A 226 1.57 -21.37 -13.13
N ARG A 227 0.97 -21.26 -14.33
CA ARG A 227 0.53 -22.41 -15.16
C ARG A 227 1.62 -22.94 -16.07
N GLY A 228 2.81 -22.32 -16.09
CA GLY A 228 3.89 -22.69 -17.00
C GLY A 228 3.61 -22.33 -18.46
N GLU A 229 2.65 -21.47 -18.75
CA GLU A 229 2.37 -20.98 -20.10
C GLU A 229 3.51 -20.04 -20.56
N PRO A 230 3.78 -19.96 -21.90
CA PRO A 230 4.82 -19.08 -22.41
C PRO A 230 4.57 -17.64 -21.96
N ALA A 231 5.56 -17.03 -21.37
CA ALA A 231 5.46 -15.71 -20.77
C ALA A 231 5.07 -14.67 -21.82
N VAL A 232 3.87 -14.13 -21.70
CA VAL A 232 3.46 -12.95 -22.46
C VAL A 232 4.23 -11.76 -21.91
N ALA A 233 5.00 -11.07 -22.78
CA ALA A 233 5.73 -9.89 -22.39
C ALA A 233 4.77 -8.85 -21.79
N LEU A 234 4.89 -8.59 -20.50
CA LEU A 234 4.15 -7.52 -19.85
C LEU A 234 4.51 -6.19 -20.52
N PRO A 235 3.52 -5.42 -20.97
CA PRO A 235 3.81 -4.08 -21.45
C PRO A 235 4.40 -3.30 -20.27
N LEU A 236 5.58 -2.70 -20.49
CA LEU A 236 6.27 -1.89 -19.50
C LEU A 236 5.34 -0.79 -18.98
N ASP A 237 4.93 -0.92 -17.74
CA ASP A 237 4.18 0.12 -17.08
C ASP A 237 5.13 1.29 -16.75
N ARG A 238 4.94 2.39 -17.47
CA ARG A 238 5.76 3.60 -17.33
C ARG A 238 5.35 4.50 -16.18
N ALA A 239 4.29 4.15 -15.45
CA ALA A 239 3.86 4.94 -14.31
C ALA A 239 4.89 4.87 -13.18
N ARG A 240 5.08 6.01 -12.49
CA ARG A 240 6.00 6.15 -11.35
C ARG A 240 5.22 6.06 -10.04
N ASP A 241 4.39 5.04 -9.92
CA ASP A 241 3.60 4.72 -8.74
C ASP A 241 3.93 3.30 -8.24
N GLU A 242 3.36 2.89 -7.12
CA GLU A 242 3.60 1.60 -6.46
C GLU A 242 3.22 0.42 -7.38
N VAL A 243 2.19 0.59 -8.22
CA VAL A 243 1.77 -0.44 -9.19
C VAL A 243 2.79 -0.56 -10.33
N GLY A 244 3.36 0.57 -10.77
CA GLY A 244 4.43 0.60 -11.75
C GLY A 244 5.71 -0.07 -11.22
N ASP A 245 6.08 0.18 -9.96
CA ASP A 245 7.21 -0.48 -9.30
C ASP A 245 7.00 -1.99 -9.19
N LEU A 246 5.83 -2.41 -8.75
CA LEU A 246 5.45 -3.82 -8.68
C LEU A 246 5.51 -4.50 -10.07
N SER A 247 5.03 -3.81 -11.11
CA SER A 247 5.08 -4.32 -12.49
C SER A 247 6.52 -4.50 -12.98
N ARG A 248 7.43 -3.55 -12.66
CA ARG A 248 8.86 -3.64 -13.00
C ARG A 248 9.55 -4.80 -12.29
N THR A 249 9.31 -4.93 -10.98
CA THR A 249 9.86 -6.03 -10.17
C THR A 249 9.38 -7.39 -10.69
N PHE A 250 8.09 -7.50 -11.02
CA PHE A 250 7.53 -8.72 -11.59
C PHE A 250 8.15 -9.05 -12.95
N ALA A 251 8.35 -8.05 -13.81
CA ALA A 251 9.00 -8.25 -15.11
C ALA A 251 10.48 -8.69 -14.98
N LEU A 252 11.19 -8.21 -13.96
CA LEU A 252 12.55 -8.69 -13.64
C LEU A 252 12.53 -10.16 -13.20
N MET A 253 11.65 -10.51 -12.26
CA MET A 253 11.48 -11.90 -11.81
C MET A 253 11.11 -12.83 -12.96
N GLN A 254 10.20 -12.43 -13.84
CA GLN A 254 9.81 -13.20 -15.02
C GLN A 254 10.99 -13.48 -15.95
N ARG A 255 11.82 -12.46 -16.22
CA ARG A 255 13.04 -12.62 -17.05
C ARG A 255 14.02 -13.59 -16.41
N GLN A 256 14.22 -13.48 -15.11
CA GLN A 256 15.13 -14.34 -14.37
C GLN A 256 14.67 -15.81 -14.40
N LEU A 257 13.39 -16.07 -14.20
CA LEU A 257 12.81 -17.40 -14.32
C LEU A 257 12.93 -17.96 -15.75
N GLN A 258 12.70 -17.14 -16.76
CA GLN A 258 12.85 -17.55 -18.15
C GLN A 258 14.30 -17.90 -18.47
N GLN A 259 15.26 -17.09 -18.06
CA GLN A 259 16.70 -17.38 -18.23
C GLN A 259 17.10 -18.67 -17.54
N GLN A 260 16.61 -18.93 -16.32
CA GLN A 260 16.86 -20.18 -15.61
C GLN A 260 16.29 -21.38 -16.35
N GLU A 261 15.06 -21.29 -16.88
CA GLU A 261 14.43 -22.38 -17.61
C GLU A 261 15.12 -22.64 -18.95
N GLU A 262 15.55 -21.60 -19.67
CA GLU A 262 16.33 -21.72 -20.91
C GLU A 262 17.71 -22.38 -20.64
N ALA A 263 18.40 -21.95 -19.57
CA ALA A 263 19.67 -22.56 -19.16
C ALA A 263 19.49 -24.03 -18.79
N ARG A 264 18.42 -24.36 -18.06
CA ARG A 264 18.07 -25.75 -17.68
C ARG A 264 17.79 -26.60 -18.91
N ARG A 265 17.03 -26.11 -19.89
CA ARG A 265 16.74 -26.84 -21.13
C ARG A 265 18.00 -27.06 -21.97
N ALA A 266 18.84 -26.05 -22.09
CA ALA A 266 20.12 -26.15 -22.79
C ALA A 266 21.03 -27.19 -22.11
N PHE A 267 21.08 -27.19 -20.76
CA PHE A 267 21.83 -28.19 -19.99
C PHE A 267 21.35 -29.61 -20.26
N VAL A 268 20.04 -29.88 -20.18
CA VAL A 268 19.47 -31.22 -20.43
C VAL A 268 19.74 -31.70 -21.87
N ALA A 269 19.57 -30.77 -22.85
CA ALA A 269 19.83 -31.07 -24.25
C ALA A 269 21.31 -31.44 -24.48
N THR A 270 22.24 -30.65 -23.94
CA THR A 270 23.69 -30.89 -24.07
C THR A 270 24.11 -32.18 -23.34
N ALA A 271 23.64 -32.39 -22.12
CA ALA A 271 23.91 -33.61 -21.36
C ALA A 271 23.45 -34.87 -22.12
N SER A 272 22.24 -34.81 -22.72
CA SER A 272 21.71 -35.93 -23.51
C SER A 272 22.57 -36.19 -24.76
N HIS A 273 23.07 -35.17 -25.40
CA HIS A 273 23.94 -35.28 -26.58
C HIS A 273 25.30 -35.89 -26.18
N GLU A 274 25.92 -35.36 -25.09
CA GLU A 274 27.22 -35.83 -24.59
C GLU A 274 27.19 -37.26 -24.00
N LEU A 275 26.03 -37.77 -23.61
CA LEU A 275 25.81 -39.15 -23.22
C LEU A 275 25.59 -40.05 -24.44
N ARG A 276 24.83 -39.63 -25.45
CA ARG A 276 24.45 -40.48 -26.60
C ARG A 276 25.66 -40.84 -27.46
N THR A 277 26.56 -39.92 -27.72
CA THR A 277 27.72 -40.13 -28.59
C THR A 277 28.65 -41.25 -28.05
N PRO A 278 29.12 -41.21 -26.78
CA PRO A 278 29.97 -42.26 -26.24
C PRO A 278 29.26 -43.61 -26.10
N LEU A 279 27.94 -43.58 -25.84
CA LEU A 279 27.13 -44.80 -25.74
C LEU A 279 27.05 -45.51 -27.10
N ALA A 280 26.74 -44.77 -28.18
CA ALA A 280 26.72 -45.36 -29.52
C ALA A 280 28.10 -45.88 -29.94
N SER A 281 29.18 -45.19 -29.57
CA SER A 281 30.54 -45.66 -29.83
C SER A 281 30.91 -46.91 -29.05
N LEU A 282 30.42 -47.02 -27.81
CA LEU A 282 30.60 -48.23 -26.99
C LEU A 282 29.84 -49.44 -27.58
N ASP A 283 28.60 -49.20 -28.00
CA ASP A 283 27.75 -50.21 -28.61
C ASP A 283 28.37 -50.75 -29.90
N GLY A 284 28.81 -49.88 -30.80
CA GLY A 284 29.51 -50.29 -32.03
C GLY A 284 30.84 -51.01 -31.82
N MET A 285 31.57 -50.68 -30.72
CA MET A 285 32.78 -51.44 -30.36
C MET A 285 32.44 -52.85 -29.86
N LEU A 286 31.32 -53.00 -29.13
CA LEU A 286 30.88 -54.28 -28.65
C LEU A 286 30.32 -55.16 -29.78
N GLU A 287 29.57 -54.55 -30.74
CA GLU A 287 29.13 -55.27 -31.96
C GLU A 287 30.31 -55.77 -32.80
N LEU A 288 31.33 -54.93 -33.05
CA LEU A 288 32.51 -55.35 -33.75
C LEU A 288 33.28 -56.47 -33.04
N LEU A 289 33.33 -56.44 -31.70
CA LEU A 289 33.94 -57.47 -30.90
C LEU A 289 33.18 -58.79 -30.97
N ASP A 290 31.86 -58.73 -31.01
CA ASP A 290 30.99 -59.89 -31.12
C ASP A 290 31.10 -60.54 -32.51
N GLU A 291 31.08 -59.75 -33.59
CA GLU A 291 31.33 -60.21 -34.97
C GLU A 291 32.69 -60.87 -35.13
N ASP A 292 33.77 -60.32 -34.53
CA ASP A 292 35.11 -60.88 -34.59
C ASP A 292 35.19 -62.22 -33.86
N LEU A 293 34.56 -62.36 -32.68
CA LEU A 293 34.52 -63.61 -31.91
C LEU A 293 33.70 -64.69 -32.59
N GLU A 294 32.66 -64.33 -33.39
CA GLU A 294 31.85 -65.28 -34.17
C GLU A 294 32.49 -65.74 -35.47
N SER A 295 33.54 -65.06 -35.97
CA SER A 295 34.16 -65.27 -37.28
C SER A 295 34.88 -66.64 -37.40
N GLY A 296 35.07 -67.45 -36.39
CA GLY A 296 35.75 -68.74 -36.38
C GLY A 296 37.28 -68.64 -36.38
N GLU A 297 37.89 -67.54 -36.68
CA GLU A 297 39.33 -67.19 -36.53
C GLU A 297 39.46 -65.82 -35.89
N PRO A 298 39.15 -65.65 -34.59
CA PRO A 298 39.15 -64.31 -33.97
C PRO A 298 40.56 -63.76 -33.84
N ASP A 299 40.75 -62.49 -34.23
CA ASP A 299 41.99 -61.72 -34.00
C ASP A 299 42.04 -61.28 -32.53
N LEU A 300 42.76 -62.01 -31.71
CA LEU A 300 42.89 -61.73 -30.26
C LEU A 300 43.59 -60.40 -29.96
N GLU A 301 44.37 -59.86 -30.86
CA GLU A 301 45.05 -58.56 -30.68
C GLU A 301 44.09 -57.44 -30.92
N ASP A 302 43.25 -57.51 -31.97
CA ASP A 302 42.22 -56.53 -32.28
C ASP A 302 41.11 -56.60 -31.26
N ALA A 303 40.68 -57.79 -30.84
CA ALA A 303 39.69 -57.99 -29.76
C ALA A 303 40.14 -57.36 -28.43
N ARG A 304 41.42 -57.49 -28.04
CA ARG A 304 42.00 -56.84 -26.85
C ARG A 304 42.01 -55.29 -26.99
N SER A 305 42.33 -54.79 -28.18
CA SER A 305 42.34 -53.38 -28.49
C SER A 305 40.90 -52.78 -28.38
N LEU A 306 39.89 -53.44 -28.98
CA LEU A 306 38.48 -53.07 -28.89
C LEU A 306 37.99 -53.07 -27.45
N LEU A 307 38.34 -54.15 -26.70
CA LEU A 307 37.97 -54.21 -25.28
C LEU A 307 38.60 -53.12 -24.42
N ALA A 308 39.88 -52.79 -24.71
CA ALA A 308 40.58 -51.69 -24.02
C ALA A 308 39.88 -50.33 -24.28
N ARG A 309 39.50 -50.07 -25.54
CA ARG A 309 38.77 -48.86 -25.98
C ARG A 309 37.38 -48.83 -25.35
N ALA A 310 36.64 -49.96 -25.36
CA ALA A 310 35.33 -50.06 -24.75
C ALA A 310 35.37 -49.77 -23.23
N ARG A 311 36.36 -50.32 -22.51
CA ARG A 311 36.62 -50.04 -21.09
C ARG A 311 36.94 -48.58 -20.83
N ALA A 312 37.76 -47.95 -21.72
CA ALA A 312 38.08 -46.52 -21.61
C ALA A 312 36.82 -45.66 -21.80
N GLN A 313 35.94 -46.02 -22.74
CA GLN A 313 34.70 -45.33 -23.01
C GLN A 313 33.69 -45.50 -21.87
N SER A 314 33.57 -46.71 -21.30
CA SER A 314 32.75 -46.97 -20.12
C SER A 314 33.18 -46.13 -18.91
N ARG A 315 34.51 -46.06 -18.64
CA ARG A 315 35.05 -45.19 -17.57
C ARG A 315 34.77 -43.69 -17.82
N ARG A 316 34.78 -43.27 -19.10
CA ARG A 316 34.44 -41.90 -19.46
C ARG A 316 32.96 -41.61 -19.20
N LEU A 317 32.04 -42.51 -19.55
CA LEU A 317 30.61 -42.42 -19.25
C LEU A 317 30.32 -42.37 -17.74
N ALA A 318 31.00 -43.21 -16.96
CA ALA A 318 30.86 -43.23 -15.50
C ALA A 318 31.25 -41.87 -14.88
N ARG A 319 32.35 -41.26 -15.38
CA ARG A 319 32.76 -39.93 -14.94
C ARG A 319 31.71 -38.85 -15.30
N LEU A 320 31.17 -38.87 -16.51
CA LEU A 320 30.13 -37.94 -16.92
C LEU A 320 28.86 -38.05 -16.05
N ALA A 321 28.45 -39.32 -15.76
CA ALA A 321 27.30 -39.57 -14.88
C ALA A 321 27.55 -39.03 -13.46
N SER A 322 28.77 -39.22 -12.92
CA SER A 322 29.16 -38.68 -11.62
C SER A 322 29.11 -37.14 -11.61
N ASP A 323 29.71 -36.49 -12.64
CA ASP A 323 29.74 -35.05 -12.77
C ASP A 323 28.29 -34.45 -12.85
N LEU A 324 27.38 -35.13 -13.58
CA LEU A 324 25.96 -34.73 -13.68
C LEU A 324 25.21 -34.90 -12.35
N LEU A 325 25.51 -35.97 -11.59
CA LEU A 325 24.93 -36.18 -10.26
C LEU A 325 25.42 -35.11 -9.27
N ASP A 326 26.70 -34.76 -9.33
CA ASP A 326 27.27 -33.71 -8.49
C ASP A 326 26.65 -32.36 -8.79
N LEU A 327 26.49 -32.00 -10.06
CA LEU A 327 25.74 -30.78 -10.47
C LEU A 327 24.28 -30.80 -10.00
N SER A 328 23.60 -31.97 -10.12
CA SER A 328 22.22 -32.10 -9.63
C SER A 328 22.11 -31.90 -8.13
N ARG A 329 23.09 -32.39 -7.34
CA ARG A 329 23.15 -32.17 -5.89
C ARG A 329 23.44 -30.70 -5.54
N ILE A 330 24.30 -30.05 -6.33
CA ILE A 330 24.59 -28.64 -6.17
C ILE A 330 23.34 -27.80 -6.50
N ASP A 331 22.67 -28.09 -7.61
CA ASP A 331 21.43 -27.37 -8.01
C ASP A 331 20.26 -27.61 -7.03
N ALA A 332 20.23 -28.74 -6.33
CA ALA A 332 19.25 -29.08 -5.30
C ALA A 332 19.54 -28.41 -3.93
N GLU A 333 20.56 -27.56 -3.85
CA GLU A 333 20.96 -26.84 -2.62
C GLU A 333 21.17 -27.73 -1.39
N VAL A 334 21.61 -28.97 -1.60
CA VAL A 334 21.94 -29.90 -0.50
C VAL A 334 22.95 -29.23 0.43
N GLN A 335 22.65 -29.18 1.73
CA GLN A 335 23.51 -28.49 2.71
C GLN A 335 24.91 -29.11 2.72
N LEU A 336 25.92 -28.28 2.47
CA LEU A 336 27.32 -28.62 2.68
C LEU A 336 27.65 -28.52 4.18
N ARG A 337 28.57 -29.31 4.65
CA ARG A 337 29.11 -29.18 6.00
C ARG A 337 29.96 -27.90 6.03
N SER A 338 29.96 -27.25 7.16
CA SER A 338 30.81 -26.08 7.38
C SER A 338 31.63 -26.33 8.62
N GLU A 339 32.79 -26.93 8.41
CA GLU A 339 33.71 -27.34 9.48
C GLU A 339 35.14 -26.87 9.18
N PRO A 340 35.99 -26.70 10.19
CA PRO A 340 37.38 -26.37 9.98
C PRO A 340 38.11 -27.50 9.25
N VAL A 341 38.73 -27.19 8.12
CA VAL A 341 39.50 -28.13 7.28
C VAL A 341 40.96 -27.68 7.27
N GLU A 342 41.87 -28.60 7.62
CA GLU A 342 43.30 -28.38 7.46
C GLU A 342 43.69 -28.65 6.00
N LEU A 343 44.03 -27.60 5.28
CA LEU A 343 44.24 -27.69 3.82
C LEU A 343 45.53 -28.43 3.45
N GLY A 344 46.56 -28.40 4.27
CA GLY A 344 47.81 -29.11 4.02
C GLY A 344 47.67 -30.63 4.11
N GLU A 345 46.99 -31.13 5.16
CA GLU A 345 46.72 -32.59 5.31
C GLU A 345 45.83 -33.12 4.18
N LEU A 346 44.74 -32.35 3.86
CA LEU A 346 43.83 -32.68 2.79
C LEU A 346 44.58 -32.71 1.44
N SER A 347 45.45 -31.73 1.20
CA SER A 347 46.22 -31.68 -0.05
C SER A 347 47.18 -32.83 -0.18
N ARG A 348 47.90 -33.21 0.89
CA ARG A 348 48.78 -34.41 0.93
C ARG A 348 48.00 -35.69 0.61
N ALA A 349 46.82 -35.84 1.20
CA ALA A 349 45.96 -37.01 0.96
C ALA A 349 45.51 -37.10 -0.50
N VAL A 350 45.08 -35.98 -1.10
CA VAL A 350 44.63 -35.96 -2.49
C VAL A 350 45.80 -36.12 -3.46
N LEU A 351 46.96 -35.51 -3.21
CA LEU A 351 48.14 -35.68 -4.05
C LEU A 351 48.62 -37.15 -4.09
N ALA A 352 48.58 -37.86 -2.98
CA ALA A 352 48.90 -39.30 -2.93
C ALA A 352 47.98 -40.13 -3.84
N GLU A 353 46.72 -39.75 -4.05
CA GLU A 353 45.82 -40.42 -5.02
C GLU A 353 46.33 -40.29 -6.47
N PHE A 354 47.06 -39.23 -6.79
CA PHE A 354 47.54 -38.92 -8.14
C PHE A 354 48.96 -39.45 -8.47
N ASP A 355 49.72 -39.91 -7.47
CA ASP A 355 51.14 -40.33 -7.66
C ASP A 355 51.34 -41.38 -8.76
N LEU A 356 50.50 -42.40 -8.87
CA LEU A 356 50.60 -43.38 -9.93
C LEU A 356 50.35 -42.79 -11.33
N GLY A 357 49.29 -42.00 -11.48
CA GLY A 357 48.92 -41.37 -12.77
C GLY A 357 49.90 -40.31 -13.23
N THR A 358 50.49 -39.56 -12.33
CA THR A 358 51.52 -38.55 -12.62
C THR A 358 52.84 -39.19 -13.01
N THR A 359 53.22 -40.28 -12.31
CA THR A 359 54.43 -41.07 -12.65
C THR A 359 54.32 -41.70 -14.04
N GLU A 360 53.20 -42.31 -14.42
CA GLU A 360 52.95 -42.84 -15.75
C GLU A 360 53.05 -41.77 -16.85
N LYS A 361 52.66 -40.54 -16.57
CA LYS A 361 52.73 -39.41 -17.52
C LYS A 361 54.09 -38.70 -17.50
N GLY A 362 54.94 -38.99 -16.52
CA GLY A 362 56.23 -38.31 -16.31
C GLY A 362 56.06 -36.86 -15.83
N VAL A 363 55.04 -36.58 -15.05
CA VAL A 363 54.77 -35.27 -14.40
C VAL A 363 55.01 -35.41 -12.90
N HIS A 364 55.65 -34.42 -12.30
CA HIS A 364 55.86 -34.37 -10.84
C HIS A 364 54.88 -33.43 -10.18
N THR A 365 54.42 -33.80 -8.96
CA THR A 365 53.56 -32.93 -8.16
C THR A 365 54.31 -32.54 -6.89
N THR A 366 54.28 -31.25 -6.54
CA THR A 366 54.88 -30.72 -5.31
C THR A 366 53.87 -29.94 -4.49
N LEU A 367 53.96 -30.09 -3.16
CA LEU A 367 53.22 -29.27 -2.23
C LEU A 367 54.17 -28.28 -1.58
N GLU A 368 53.98 -26.98 -1.85
CA GLU A 368 54.66 -25.92 -1.12
C GLU A 368 53.89 -25.60 0.15
N ASP A 369 54.29 -26.21 1.20
CA ASP A 369 53.76 -26.09 2.53
C ASP A 369 54.53 -24.93 3.23
N GLY A 370 54.11 -23.71 3.03
CA GLY A 370 54.68 -22.54 3.75
C GLY A 370 54.49 -22.77 5.28
N SER A 371 55.43 -22.34 6.08
CA SER A 371 55.51 -22.60 7.50
C SER A 371 54.23 -22.34 8.32
N GLY A 372 53.33 -23.33 8.37
CA GLY A 372 52.16 -23.31 9.26
C GLY A 372 50.92 -24.02 8.71
N SER A 373 50.11 -24.57 9.60
CA SER A 373 48.80 -25.14 9.26
C SER A 373 47.85 -24.06 8.73
N VAL A 374 47.22 -24.33 7.61
CA VAL A 374 46.23 -23.44 6.99
C VAL A 374 44.84 -24.00 7.17
N TRP A 375 44.02 -23.36 7.95
CA TRP A 375 42.66 -23.77 8.27
C TRP A 375 41.64 -22.97 7.48
N ALA A 376 40.78 -23.64 6.74
CA ALA A 376 39.65 -23.06 6.02
C ALA A 376 38.31 -23.57 6.56
N LEU A 377 37.28 -22.76 6.51
CA LEU A 377 35.92 -23.17 6.81
C LEU A 377 35.27 -23.73 5.54
N GLY A 378 34.87 -25.02 5.57
CA GLY A 378 34.27 -25.65 4.39
C GLY A 378 33.86 -27.08 4.63
N ASP A 379 33.42 -27.75 3.54
CA ASP A 379 33.14 -29.19 3.54
C ASP A 379 34.39 -29.93 3.02
N PRO A 380 35.00 -30.83 3.84
CA PRO A 380 36.24 -31.49 3.43
C PRO A 380 36.12 -32.28 2.15
N GLY A 381 34.95 -32.91 1.91
CA GLY A 381 34.68 -33.67 0.69
C GLY A 381 34.65 -32.76 -0.54
N SER A 382 34.01 -31.60 -0.42
CA SER A 382 33.91 -30.60 -1.48
C SER A 382 35.28 -29.95 -1.77
N VAL A 383 36.07 -29.64 -0.74
CA VAL A 383 37.43 -29.09 -0.92
C VAL A 383 38.33 -30.12 -1.62
N ALA A 384 38.28 -31.38 -1.18
CA ALA A 384 39.03 -32.46 -1.85
C ALA A 384 38.58 -32.65 -3.30
N GLN A 385 37.29 -32.55 -3.59
CA GLN A 385 36.75 -32.65 -4.94
C GLN A 385 37.25 -31.49 -5.85
N ILE A 386 37.26 -30.27 -5.34
CA ILE A 386 37.82 -29.11 -6.09
C ILE A 386 39.28 -29.37 -6.41
N LEU A 387 40.07 -29.79 -5.44
CA LEU A 387 41.49 -30.04 -5.65
C LEU A 387 41.69 -31.17 -6.67
N ARG A 388 40.92 -32.29 -6.61
CA ARG A 388 40.95 -33.35 -7.63
C ARG A 388 40.66 -32.84 -9.02
N ILE A 389 39.66 -31.97 -9.18
CA ILE A 389 39.29 -31.34 -10.46
C ILE A 389 40.47 -30.52 -10.99
N LEU A 390 41.10 -29.72 -10.15
CA LEU A 390 42.22 -28.87 -10.54
C LEU A 390 43.44 -29.70 -10.92
N LEU A 391 43.80 -30.72 -10.15
CA LEU A 391 44.90 -31.65 -10.41
C LEU A 391 44.67 -32.49 -11.69
N ASP A 392 43.46 -33.05 -11.89
CA ASP A 392 43.10 -33.77 -13.11
C ASP A 392 43.23 -32.91 -14.36
N ASN A 393 42.82 -31.61 -14.27
CA ASN A 393 43.03 -30.66 -15.34
C ASN A 393 44.51 -30.37 -15.56
N ALA A 394 45.28 -30.10 -14.52
CA ALA A 394 46.69 -29.81 -14.59
C ALA A 394 47.49 -30.97 -15.22
N VAL A 395 47.22 -32.24 -14.74
CA VAL A 395 47.82 -33.42 -15.28
C VAL A 395 47.48 -33.60 -16.76
N LYS A 396 46.24 -33.33 -17.21
CA LYS A 396 45.86 -33.45 -18.63
C LYS A 396 46.60 -32.49 -19.56
N VAL A 397 46.91 -31.28 -19.11
CA VAL A 397 47.48 -30.22 -19.96
C VAL A 397 48.99 -30.12 -19.87
N SER A 398 49.60 -30.52 -18.75
CA SER A 398 51.03 -30.41 -18.52
C SER A 398 51.83 -31.37 -19.40
N PRO A 399 52.93 -30.96 -20.05
CA PRO A 399 53.86 -31.83 -20.79
C PRO A 399 54.59 -32.77 -19.85
N SER A 400 55.07 -33.93 -20.38
CA SER A 400 55.97 -34.81 -19.65
C SER A 400 57.28 -34.11 -19.27
N GLY A 401 57.78 -34.37 -18.09
CA GLY A 401 58.98 -33.74 -17.52
C GLY A 401 58.72 -32.40 -16.85
N THR A 402 57.47 -32.00 -16.70
CA THR A 402 57.10 -30.74 -15.97
C THR A 402 56.58 -31.02 -14.57
N GLU A 403 56.49 -29.93 -13.78
CA GLU A 403 56.03 -29.96 -12.40
C GLU A 403 54.68 -29.26 -12.27
N ILE A 404 53.74 -29.88 -11.52
CA ILE A 404 52.48 -29.26 -11.05
C ILE A 404 52.70 -28.88 -9.59
N ARG A 405 52.53 -27.58 -9.29
CA ARG A 405 52.76 -27.05 -7.94
C ARG A 405 51.45 -26.72 -7.27
N VAL A 406 51.32 -27.15 -6.04
CA VAL A 406 50.21 -26.78 -5.14
C VAL A 406 50.77 -25.94 -4.01
N ASP A 407 50.30 -24.69 -3.89
CA ASP A 407 50.70 -23.77 -2.82
C ASP A 407 49.57 -23.60 -1.81
N LEU A 408 49.90 -23.61 -0.53
CA LEU A 408 48.97 -23.24 0.53
C LEU A 408 48.99 -21.72 0.73
N LEU A 409 47.81 -21.08 0.68
CA LEU A 409 47.66 -19.66 0.88
C LEU A 409 47.17 -19.35 2.29
N ASN A 410 47.95 -18.53 3.00
CA ASN A 410 47.60 -18.04 4.32
C ASN A 410 47.74 -16.51 4.33
N GLY A 411 46.63 -15.76 4.52
CA GLY A 411 46.66 -14.29 4.46
C GLY A 411 45.26 -13.67 4.57
N ALA A 412 44.84 -12.91 3.58
CA ALA A 412 43.49 -12.33 3.53
C ALA A 412 42.37 -13.36 3.39
N GLY A 413 42.70 -14.65 3.24
CA GLY A 413 41.83 -15.83 3.19
C GLY A 413 42.69 -17.08 3.28
N ALA A 414 42.10 -18.22 3.65
CA ALA A 414 42.74 -19.53 3.55
C ALA A 414 42.46 -20.11 2.16
N GLY A 415 43.45 -20.77 1.53
CA GLY A 415 43.22 -21.26 0.18
C GLY A 415 44.28 -22.16 -0.35
N LEU A 416 44.01 -22.65 -1.58
CA LEU A 416 44.88 -23.56 -2.35
C LEU A 416 45.10 -22.91 -3.72
N ARG A 417 46.33 -22.95 -4.19
CA ARG A 417 46.70 -22.56 -5.53
C ARG A 417 47.33 -23.73 -6.28
N VAL A 418 46.83 -24.03 -7.46
CA VAL A 418 47.38 -25.10 -8.32
C VAL A 418 47.91 -24.44 -9.58
N HIS A 419 49.22 -24.63 -9.81
CA HIS A 419 49.90 -24.14 -11.00
C HIS A 419 50.27 -25.29 -11.92
N ASP A 420 49.92 -25.21 -13.19
CA ASP A 420 50.27 -26.14 -14.25
C ASP A 420 51.26 -25.53 -15.27
N CYS A 421 51.97 -26.38 -16.01
CA CYS A 421 52.85 -25.98 -17.09
C CYS A 421 52.24 -26.18 -18.49
N GLY A 422 50.93 -26.10 -18.61
CA GLY A 422 50.20 -26.25 -19.85
C GLY A 422 50.28 -25.03 -20.77
N PRO A 423 49.46 -24.99 -21.83
CA PRO A 423 49.43 -23.86 -22.78
C PRO A 423 48.77 -22.58 -22.23
N GLY A 424 48.28 -22.63 -20.97
CA GLY A 424 47.53 -21.52 -20.40
C GLY A 424 46.13 -21.34 -20.98
N VAL A 425 45.44 -20.28 -20.55
CA VAL A 425 44.07 -19.92 -20.98
C VAL A 425 44.07 -18.53 -21.61
N CYS A 426 43.50 -18.40 -22.81
CA CYS A 426 43.37 -17.11 -23.47
C CYS A 426 42.50 -16.14 -22.68
N ALA A 427 42.77 -14.84 -22.76
CA ALA A 427 42.01 -13.81 -22.04
C ALA A 427 40.48 -13.87 -22.31
N GLU A 428 40.10 -14.19 -23.55
CA GLU A 428 38.71 -14.30 -24.00
C GLU A 428 37.94 -15.51 -23.39
N GLU A 429 38.68 -16.52 -22.95
CA GLU A 429 38.12 -17.78 -22.45
C GLU A 429 38.11 -17.85 -20.89
N ARG A 430 38.73 -16.91 -20.20
CA ARG A 430 38.94 -16.97 -18.74
C ARG A 430 37.70 -17.14 -17.92
N GLU A 431 36.60 -16.49 -18.26
CA GLU A 431 35.31 -16.68 -17.60
C GLU A 431 34.57 -17.88 -18.18
N LEU A 432 34.69 -18.11 -19.47
CA LEU A 432 33.96 -19.18 -20.14
C LEU A 432 34.39 -20.59 -19.70
N ILE A 433 35.67 -20.77 -19.29
CA ILE A 433 36.13 -22.10 -18.80
C ILE A 433 35.39 -22.60 -17.54
N PHE A 434 34.71 -21.73 -16.82
CA PHE A 434 33.87 -22.07 -15.68
C PHE A 434 32.41 -22.30 -16.06
N GLU A 435 32.02 -22.09 -17.33
CA GLU A 435 30.68 -22.42 -17.80
C GLU A 435 30.51 -23.93 -18.02
N ARG A 436 29.31 -24.42 -17.79
CA ARG A 436 28.97 -25.85 -17.95
C ARG A 436 29.16 -26.27 -19.41
N PHE A 437 29.84 -27.40 -19.66
CA PHE A 437 30.17 -27.97 -20.98
C PHE A 437 31.09 -27.10 -21.85
N HIS A 438 31.67 -26.04 -21.33
CA HIS A 438 32.62 -25.25 -22.08
C HIS A 438 33.98 -25.95 -22.16
N ARG A 439 34.55 -25.97 -23.33
CA ARG A 439 35.90 -26.54 -23.63
C ARG A 439 36.71 -25.53 -24.38
N GLY A 440 37.79 -25.05 -23.79
CA GLY A 440 38.68 -24.09 -24.42
C GLY A 440 39.23 -24.63 -25.75
N ARG A 441 39.67 -23.72 -26.65
CA ARG A 441 40.18 -24.03 -28.00
C ARG A 441 41.35 -24.99 -27.97
N THR A 442 42.21 -24.89 -26.97
CA THR A 442 43.38 -25.73 -26.76
C THR A 442 43.05 -27.13 -26.20
N ALA A 443 41.83 -27.31 -25.68
CA ALA A 443 41.35 -28.56 -25.14
C ALA A 443 40.56 -29.44 -26.15
N ARG A 444 40.31 -28.93 -27.38
CA ARG A 444 39.64 -29.70 -28.44
C ARG A 444 40.43 -30.93 -28.80
N GLY A 445 39.84 -32.13 -28.63
CA GLY A 445 40.48 -33.44 -28.82
C GLY A 445 41.01 -34.12 -27.56
N ARG A 446 41.10 -33.46 -26.41
CA ARG A 446 41.47 -34.05 -25.12
C ARG A 446 40.23 -34.57 -24.37
N ALA A 447 40.42 -35.56 -23.49
CA ALA A 447 39.34 -36.17 -22.74
C ALA A 447 38.81 -35.23 -21.67
N GLY A 448 37.50 -34.93 -21.69
CA GLY A 448 36.79 -34.13 -20.68
C GLY A 448 35.45 -33.60 -21.21
N PHE A 449 34.49 -33.36 -20.35
CA PHE A 449 33.14 -32.88 -20.71
C PHE A 449 32.96 -31.38 -20.43
N GLY A 450 33.93 -30.70 -19.82
CA GLY A 450 33.83 -29.30 -19.48
C GLY A 450 32.90 -29.01 -18.30
N LEU A 451 32.75 -29.98 -17.37
CA LEU A 451 31.90 -29.82 -16.17
C LEU A 451 32.73 -29.58 -14.91
N GLY A 452 33.97 -30.08 -14.84
CA GLY A 452 34.76 -30.05 -13.61
C GLY A 452 34.97 -28.63 -13.05
N LEU A 453 35.45 -27.66 -13.85
CA LEU A 453 35.68 -26.31 -13.37
C LEU A 453 34.38 -25.60 -12.96
N ALA A 454 33.26 -25.88 -13.65
CA ALA A 454 31.92 -25.37 -13.26
C ALA A 454 31.49 -25.94 -11.89
N ILE A 455 31.71 -27.23 -11.67
CA ILE A 455 31.46 -27.89 -10.37
C ILE A 455 32.35 -27.27 -9.29
N GLY A 456 33.64 -27.11 -9.57
CA GLY A 456 34.59 -26.52 -8.62
C GLY A 456 34.23 -25.11 -8.20
N ARG A 457 33.83 -24.26 -9.15
CA ARG A 457 33.40 -22.88 -8.87
C ARG A 457 32.13 -22.83 -8.04
N GLN A 458 31.12 -23.63 -8.39
CA GLN A 458 29.87 -23.68 -7.63
C GLN A 458 30.05 -24.22 -6.20
N LEU A 459 30.92 -25.25 -5.99
CA LEU A 459 31.24 -25.72 -4.67
C LEU A 459 31.97 -24.66 -3.84
N ALA A 460 32.93 -23.94 -4.44
CA ALA A 460 33.61 -22.85 -3.76
C ALA A 460 32.65 -21.73 -3.32
N GLU A 461 31.80 -21.27 -4.24
CA GLU A 461 30.79 -20.23 -3.96
C GLU A 461 29.81 -20.66 -2.85
N ARG A 462 29.38 -21.92 -2.83
CA ARG A 462 28.50 -22.45 -1.78
C ARG A 462 29.16 -22.57 -0.41
N MET A 463 30.47 -22.67 -0.35
CA MET A 463 31.26 -22.60 0.88
C MET A 463 31.60 -21.16 1.29
N GLY A 464 31.06 -20.14 0.57
CA GLY A 464 31.33 -18.73 0.84
C GLY A 464 32.72 -18.28 0.36
N GLY A 465 33.36 -19.06 -0.52
CA GLY A 465 34.63 -18.79 -1.12
C GLY A 465 34.53 -18.50 -2.63
N GLU A 466 35.67 -18.55 -3.32
CA GLU A 466 35.76 -18.36 -4.76
C GLU A 466 36.82 -19.25 -5.40
N LEU A 467 36.58 -19.67 -6.65
CA LEU A 467 37.58 -20.34 -7.50
C LEU A 467 37.84 -19.46 -8.71
N VAL A 468 39.07 -19.01 -8.85
CA VAL A 468 39.47 -18.05 -9.89
C VAL A 468 40.72 -18.54 -10.67
N LEU A 469 40.83 -18.08 -11.90
CA LEU A 469 42.04 -18.20 -12.67
C LEU A 469 42.87 -16.91 -12.49
N GLU A 470 44.06 -17.02 -11.92
CA GLU A 470 44.96 -15.88 -11.73
C GLU A 470 45.66 -15.50 -13.05
N ASP A 471 46.04 -14.23 -13.15
CA ASP A 471 46.90 -13.73 -14.25
C ASP A 471 48.32 -14.23 -14.03
N GLY A 472 48.64 -15.37 -14.59
CA GLY A 472 50.02 -15.91 -14.56
C GLY A 472 50.91 -15.20 -15.58
N GLY A 473 52.00 -14.57 -15.12
CA GLY A 473 53.00 -13.98 -16.01
C GLY A 473 53.96 -14.98 -16.70
N GLY A 474 53.61 -16.27 -16.72
CA GLY A 474 54.40 -17.38 -17.23
C GLY A 474 53.61 -18.39 -18.06
N PRO A 475 54.29 -19.43 -18.60
CA PRO A 475 53.61 -20.53 -19.27
C PRO A 475 52.78 -21.34 -18.26
N GLY A 476 51.53 -21.70 -18.63
CA GLY A 476 50.62 -22.50 -17.80
C GLY A 476 49.42 -21.71 -17.31
N ALA A 477 48.61 -22.35 -16.48
CA ALA A 477 47.46 -21.75 -15.79
C ALA A 477 47.65 -21.89 -14.27
N THR A 478 47.10 -20.88 -13.55
CA THR A 478 47.13 -20.84 -12.11
C THR A 478 45.71 -20.70 -11.59
N PHE A 479 45.18 -21.75 -11.01
CA PHE A 479 43.85 -21.76 -10.39
C PHE A 479 43.98 -21.58 -8.89
N THR A 480 43.20 -20.70 -8.32
CA THR A 480 43.20 -20.39 -6.88
C THR A 480 41.84 -20.55 -6.29
N LEU A 481 41.75 -21.44 -5.33
CA LEU A 481 40.61 -21.60 -4.42
C LEU A 481 40.85 -20.75 -3.17
N ARG A 482 39.94 -19.84 -2.88
CA ARG A 482 39.92 -19.06 -1.64
C ARG A 482 38.67 -19.43 -0.84
N LEU A 483 38.87 -19.66 0.46
CA LEU A 483 37.79 -20.01 1.40
C LEU A 483 37.85 -19.10 2.64
N PRO A 484 36.77 -18.96 3.38
CA PRO A 484 36.79 -18.28 4.68
C PRO A 484 37.81 -18.93 5.63
N VAL A 485 38.53 -18.11 6.38
CA VAL A 485 39.52 -18.60 7.35
C VAL A 485 38.80 -19.27 8.52
N ALA A 486 39.30 -20.40 8.97
CA ALA A 486 38.89 -21.05 10.22
C ALA A 486 40.03 -21.05 11.26
N SER A 487 39.69 -21.08 12.51
CA SER A 487 40.65 -21.38 13.57
C SER A 487 40.88 -22.91 13.67
N ALA A 488 42.10 -23.33 14.03
CA ALA A 488 42.35 -24.73 14.38
C ALA A 488 41.34 -25.14 15.47
N PRO A 489 40.72 -26.34 15.35
CA PRO A 489 39.88 -26.86 16.42
C PRO A 489 40.73 -26.97 17.71
N GLU A 490 40.21 -26.42 18.81
CA GLU A 490 40.84 -26.66 20.11
C GLU A 490 40.93 -28.16 20.33
N ALA A 491 42.16 -28.65 20.53
CA ALA A 491 42.36 -30.05 20.84
C ALA A 491 41.55 -30.37 22.12
N ASP A 492 40.50 -31.18 21.97
CA ASP A 492 39.73 -31.68 23.12
C ASP A 492 40.71 -32.23 24.12
N GLN A 493 40.78 -31.58 25.29
CA GLN A 493 41.52 -32.10 26.41
C GLN A 493 40.85 -33.43 26.80
N VAL A 494 41.41 -34.53 26.32
CA VAL A 494 41.03 -35.86 26.80
C VAL A 494 41.29 -35.84 28.30
N PRO A 495 40.30 -35.96 29.18
CA PRO A 495 40.53 -36.09 30.59
C PRO A 495 41.35 -37.31 30.83
N VAL A 496 42.58 -37.12 31.25
CA VAL A 496 43.42 -38.21 31.77
C VAL A 496 42.75 -38.76 33.03
N ALA A 497 42.19 -39.97 32.91
CA ALA A 497 41.60 -40.74 34.00
C ALA A 497 42.71 -41.37 34.85
#